data_ccd610e79370d77ff566f0dfdf036b17
#
_entry.id   ccd610e79370d77ff566f0dfdf036b17
#
_cell.length_a   1.000
_cell.length_b   1.000
_cell.length_c   1.000
_cell.angle_alpha   90.00
_cell.angle_beta   90.00
_cell.angle_gamma   90.00
#
_symmetry.space_group_name_H-M   'P 1'
#
loop_
_entity.id
_entity.type
_entity.pdbx_description
1 polymer ?
#
loop_
_entity_poly.entity_id
_entity_poly.type
_entity_poly.pdbx_seq_one_letter_code
_entity_poly.pdbx_strand_id
1 'polypeptide(L)'
;MLLDNFYTILSSESSDSTIWTIQVKLNPGHPVYQGHFPGHPVVPGVCLLQLIKECVEDIRQQKLQVTQVSSCKFLSAINPIETPHISVALTFKETEEGTLQLQAEGSVKKEAVKKSTVKESTVEENTVKNECFIKLKAALTPTV
;
A
#
# COMPACT_ATOMS: atom_id res chain seq x y z
N MET A 1 -14.26 9.06 -5.65
CA MET A 1 -13.06 8.21 -5.70
C MET A 1 -13.14 7.25 -6.88
N LEU A 2 -12.03 7.08 -7.58
CA LEU A 2 -11.98 6.18 -8.74
C LEU A 2 -11.98 4.70 -8.34
N LEU A 3 -11.65 4.40 -7.09
CA LEU A 3 -11.57 3.03 -6.59
C LEU A 3 -12.70 2.71 -5.60
N ASP A 4 -13.94 2.94 -6.04
CA ASP A 4 -15.10 2.62 -5.20
C ASP A 4 -15.14 1.13 -4.88
N ASN A 5 -15.35 0.79 -3.60
CA ASN A 5 -15.42 -0.59 -3.10
C ASN A 5 -14.16 -1.42 -3.33
N PHE A 6 -13.03 -0.79 -3.65
CA PHE A 6 -11.77 -1.48 -3.84
C PHE A 6 -11.05 -1.72 -2.51
N TYR A 7 -11.13 -0.77 -1.60
CA TYR A 7 -10.46 -0.85 -0.32
C TYR A 7 -11.21 -0.04 0.74
N THR A 8 -10.84 -0.29 2.00
CA THR A 8 -11.34 0.47 3.15
C THR A 8 -10.14 0.92 3.99
N ILE A 9 -10.10 2.18 4.37
CA ILE A 9 -9.09 2.68 5.30
C ILE A 9 -9.53 2.30 6.72
N LEU A 10 -8.70 1.53 7.41
CA LEU A 10 -8.98 1.07 8.77
C LEU A 10 -8.45 2.05 9.82
N SER A 11 -7.29 2.66 9.58
CA SER A 11 -6.71 3.65 10.47
C SER A 11 -5.71 4.52 9.74
N SER A 12 -5.54 5.73 10.24
CA SER A 12 -4.53 6.69 9.77
C SER A 12 -3.85 7.26 10.99
N GLU A 13 -2.56 7.06 11.12
CA GLU A 13 -1.78 7.54 12.26
C GLU A 13 -0.59 8.35 11.79
N SER A 14 -0.33 9.46 12.49
CA SER A 14 0.84 10.30 12.23
C SER A 14 1.73 10.32 13.45
N SER A 15 3.04 10.06 13.26
CA SER A 15 4.02 10.16 14.33
C SER A 15 4.45 11.61 14.56
N ASP A 16 4.51 12.38 13.46
CA ASP A 16 4.73 13.81 13.48
C ASP A 16 4.11 14.42 12.24
N SER A 17 3.30 15.16 12.04
CA SER A 17 2.57 15.71 10.89
C SER A 17 3.17 15.49 9.50
N THR A 18 4.35 14.87 9.39
CA THR A 18 5.02 14.59 8.10
C THR A 18 5.06 13.12 7.70
N ILE A 19 4.98 12.21 8.68
CA ILE A 19 5.03 10.77 8.44
C ILE A 19 3.70 10.15 8.85
N TRP A 20 3.05 9.46 7.92
CA TRP A 20 1.75 8.84 8.12
C TRP A 20 1.82 7.35 7.85
N THR A 21 1.14 6.59 8.68
CA THR A 21 0.95 5.14 8.48
C THR A 21 -0.53 4.86 8.38
N ILE A 22 -0.93 4.24 7.28
CA ILE A 22 -2.33 3.97 6.99
C ILE A 22 -2.52 2.47 6.85
N GLN A 23 -3.46 1.93 7.63
CA GLN A 23 -3.86 0.53 7.52
C GLN A 23 -5.05 0.43 6.59
N VAL A 24 -4.94 -0.43 5.59
CA VAL A 24 -5.93 -0.57 4.52
C VAL A 24 -6.35 -2.02 4.40
N LYS A 25 -7.65 -2.24 4.21
CA LYS A 25 -8.19 -3.55 3.91
C LYS A 25 -8.65 -3.56 2.45
N LEU A 26 -8.08 -4.45 1.65
CA LEU A 26 -8.48 -4.66 0.26
C LEU A 26 -9.77 -5.47 0.19
N ASN A 27 -10.60 -5.21 -0.82
CA ASN A 27 -11.81 -5.97 -1.07
C ASN A 27 -11.54 -7.00 -2.17
N PRO A 28 -11.37 -8.28 -1.84
CA PRO A 28 -11.08 -9.30 -2.85
C PRO A 28 -12.25 -9.59 -3.79
N GLY A 29 -13.45 -9.12 -3.44
CA GLY A 29 -14.63 -9.27 -4.28
C GLY A 29 -14.81 -8.20 -5.34
N HIS A 30 -13.85 -7.25 -5.47
CA HIS A 30 -13.97 -6.17 -6.43
C HIS A 30 -13.96 -6.71 -7.87
N PRO A 31 -14.83 -6.17 -8.77
CA PRO A 31 -14.93 -6.64 -10.16
C PRO A 31 -13.63 -6.60 -10.97
N VAL A 32 -12.65 -5.75 -10.58
CA VAL A 32 -11.38 -5.66 -11.29
C VAL A 32 -10.66 -7.01 -11.37
N TYR A 33 -10.86 -7.89 -10.38
CA TYR A 33 -10.18 -9.19 -10.34
C TYR A 33 -10.75 -10.20 -11.33
N GLN A 34 -11.92 -9.95 -11.90
CA GLN A 34 -12.50 -10.81 -12.93
C GLN A 34 -11.67 -10.78 -14.22
N GLY A 35 -11.01 -9.64 -14.48
CA GLY A 35 -10.11 -9.49 -15.63
C GLY A 35 -8.63 -9.58 -15.28
N HIS A 36 -8.27 -9.67 -13.98
CA HIS A 36 -6.87 -9.56 -13.50
C HIS A 36 -6.58 -10.49 -12.32
N PHE A 37 -6.52 -11.62 -12.42
CA PHE A 37 -6.53 -12.81 -13.21
C PHE A 37 -7.56 -13.75 -12.60
N PRO A 38 -8.51 -14.31 -13.35
CA PRO A 38 -9.54 -15.20 -12.78
C PRO A 38 -8.90 -16.42 -12.12
N GLY A 39 -9.27 -16.70 -10.86
CA GLY A 39 -8.72 -17.81 -10.08
C GLY A 39 -7.42 -17.49 -9.36
N HIS A 40 -6.67 -16.47 -9.79
CA HIS A 40 -5.44 -16.00 -9.16
C HIS A 40 -5.41 -14.49 -9.13
N PRO A 41 -6.22 -13.85 -8.27
CA PRO A 41 -6.33 -12.39 -8.27
C PRO A 41 -5.01 -11.74 -7.84
N VAL A 42 -4.65 -10.69 -8.56
CA VAL A 42 -3.46 -9.87 -8.27
C VAL A 42 -3.90 -8.42 -8.31
N VAL A 43 -3.48 -7.64 -7.33
CA VAL A 43 -3.77 -6.21 -7.31
C VAL A 43 -3.03 -5.52 -8.45
N PRO A 44 -3.75 -4.85 -9.39
CA PRO A 44 -3.09 -4.13 -10.48
C PRO A 44 -2.22 -3.00 -9.94
N GLY A 45 -1.04 -2.81 -10.56
CA GLY A 45 -0.13 -1.75 -10.14
C GLY A 45 -0.75 -0.35 -10.21
N VAL A 46 -1.55 -0.09 -11.23
CA VAL A 46 -2.24 1.20 -11.38
C VAL A 46 -3.23 1.45 -10.25
N CYS A 47 -3.84 0.39 -9.72
CA CYS A 47 -4.74 0.50 -8.57
C CYS A 47 -3.99 0.84 -7.30
N LEU A 48 -2.77 0.31 -7.12
CA LEU A 48 -1.92 0.65 -5.98
C LEU A 48 -1.51 2.12 -6.03
N LEU A 49 -1.14 2.63 -7.20
CA LEU A 49 -0.80 4.04 -7.37
C LEU A 49 -2.01 4.93 -7.04
N GLN A 50 -3.19 4.56 -7.52
CA GLN A 50 -4.41 5.31 -7.26
C GLN A 50 -4.77 5.27 -5.78
N LEU A 51 -4.63 4.11 -5.12
CA LEU A 51 -4.88 3.95 -3.70
C LEU A 51 -3.98 4.87 -2.88
N ILE A 52 -2.68 4.90 -3.19
CA ILE A 52 -1.71 5.77 -2.50
C ILE A 52 -2.11 7.25 -2.67
N LYS A 53 -2.45 7.64 -3.89
CA LYS A 53 -2.91 9.01 -4.18
C LYS A 53 -4.14 9.36 -3.35
N GLU A 54 -5.14 8.47 -3.31
CA GLU A 54 -6.36 8.68 -2.55
C GLU A 54 -6.11 8.78 -1.05
N CYS A 55 -5.13 8.03 -0.53
CA CYS A 55 -4.72 8.14 0.87
C CYS A 55 -4.17 9.54 1.17
N VAL A 56 -3.35 10.09 0.29
CA VAL A 56 -2.82 11.45 0.45
C VAL A 56 -3.93 12.48 0.37
N GLU A 57 -4.86 12.31 -0.59
CA GLU A 57 -6.02 13.19 -0.72
C GLU A 57 -6.89 13.20 0.54
N ASP A 58 -7.06 12.02 1.15
CA ASP A 58 -7.84 11.90 2.38
C ASP A 58 -7.18 12.63 3.55
N ILE A 59 -5.86 12.47 3.71
CA ILE A 59 -5.10 13.15 4.75
C ILE A 59 -5.14 14.66 4.56
N ARG A 60 -4.95 15.12 3.33
CA ARG A 60 -4.86 16.54 3.01
C ARG A 60 -6.22 17.21 2.83
N GLN A 61 -7.29 16.41 2.71
CA GLN A 61 -8.64 16.90 2.38
C GLN A 61 -8.62 17.80 1.14
N GLN A 62 -7.98 17.32 0.08
CA GLN A 62 -7.69 18.08 -1.11
C GLN A 62 -7.59 17.14 -2.30
N LYS A 63 -8.17 17.53 -3.43
CA LYS A 63 -8.00 16.79 -4.70
C LYS A 63 -6.61 17.05 -5.26
N LEU A 64 -5.93 15.99 -5.63
CA LEU A 64 -4.56 16.04 -6.10
C LEU A 64 -4.42 15.30 -7.44
N GLN A 65 -3.42 15.68 -8.20
CA GLN A 65 -3.02 14.95 -9.40
C GLN A 65 -1.53 14.64 -9.34
N VAL A 66 -1.15 13.49 -9.84
CA VAL A 66 0.26 13.11 -9.95
C VAL A 66 0.83 13.81 -11.18
N THR A 67 1.80 14.68 -10.96
CA THR A 67 2.44 15.43 -12.05
C THR A 67 3.75 14.81 -12.50
N GLN A 68 4.40 14.05 -11.62
CA GLN A 68 5.67 13.40 -11.95
C GLN A 68 5.85 12.18 -11.08
N VAL A 69 6.29 11.08 -11.67
CA VAL A 69 6.74 9.90 -10.93
C VAL A 69 8.25 9.81 -11.13
N SER A 70 9.00 10.06 -10.06
CA SER A 70 10.47 9.99 -10.10
C SER A 70 10.95 8.55 -10.02
N SER A 71 10.26 7.71 -9.26
CA SER A 71 10.61 6.31 -9.11
C SER A 71 9.37 5.53 -8.68
N CYS A 72 9.13 4.39 -9.30
CA CYS A 72 8.10 3.46 -8.88
C CYS A 72 8.63 2.04 -9.05
N LYS A 73 8.70 1.32 -7.94
CA LYS A 73 9.20 -0.06 -7.94
C LYS A 73 8.15 -0.98 -7.35
N PHE A 74 7.70 -1.94 -8.16
CA PHE A 74 6.83 -3.02 -7.71
C PHE A 74 7.72 -4.20 -7.33
N LEU A 75 7.80 -4.52 -6.04
CA LEU A 75 8.73 -5.49 -5.50
C LEU A 75 8.14 -6.89 -5.39
N SER A 76 6.82 -6.98 -5.21
CA SER A 76 6.11 -8.25 -5.18
C SER A 76 4.66 -8.05 -5.55
N ALA A 77 4.01 -9.13 -5.99
CA ALA A 77 2.58 -9.12 -6.30
C ALA A 77 1.77 -9.35 -5.02
N ILE A 78 0.58 -8.76 -4.96
CA ILE A 78 -0.34 -8.89 -3.84
C ILE A 78 -1.56 -9.68 -4.30
N ASN A 79 -1.83 -10.79 -3.61
CA ASN A 79 -3.08 -11.53 -3.76
C ASN A 79 -4.04 -11.04 -2.66
N PRO A 80 -5.14 -10.35 -3.03
CA PRO A 80 -6.03 -9.74 -2.04
C PRO A 80 -6.82 -10.75 -1.21
N ILE A 81 -6.92 -12.01 -1.67
CA ILE A 81 -7.56 -13.07 -0.91
C ILE A 81 -6.65 -13.54 0.22
N GLU A 82 -5.37 -13.79 -0.10
CA GLU A 82 -4.39 -14.24 0.87
C GLU A 82 -3.93 -13.13 1.81
N THR A 83 -3.83 -11.91 1.27
CA THR A 83 -3.27 -10.77 1.99
C THR A 83 -4.18 -9.55 1.81
N PRO A 84 -5.34 -9.52 2.48
CA PRO A 84 -6.26 -8.39 2.33
C PRO A 84 -5.82 -7.14 3.09
N HIS A 85 -4.97 -7.28 4.09
CA HIS A 85 -4.51 -6.15 4.91
C HIS A 85 -3.15 -5.68 4.45
N ILE A 86 -3.05 -4.39 4.09
CA ILE A 86 -1.80 -3.76 3.70
C ILE A 86 -1.56 -2.52 4.55
N SER A 87 -0.30 -2.16 4.68
CA SER A 87 0.13 -0.97 5.41
C SER A 87 0.81 -0.03 4.44
N VAL A 88 0.41 1.24 4.45
CA VAL A 88 0.99 2.27 3.57
C VAL A 88 1.66 3.32 4.44
N ALA A 89 2.96 3.50 4.26
CA ALA A 89 3.72 4.54 4.92
C ALA A 89 3.94 5.69 3.94
N LEU A 90 3.52 6.89 4.34
CA LEU A 90 3.59 8.08 3.52
C LEU A 90 4.45 9.13 4.21
N THR A 91 5.38 9.70 3.46
CA THR A 91 6.12 10.88 3.86
C THR A 91 5.97 11.92 2.77
N PHE A 92 5.48 13.10 3.11
CA PHE A 92 5.33 14.12 2.09
C PHE A 92 5.76 15.48 2.64
N LYS A 93 6.30 16.28 1.72
CA LYS A 93 6.79 17.62 2.00
C LYS A 93 6.24 18.59 0.97
N GLU A 94 5.65 19.67 1.43
CA GLU A 94 5.16 20.72 0.55
C GLU A 94 6.30 21.65 0.18
N THR A 95 6.45 21.92 -1.12
CA THR A 95 7.43 22.87 -1.61
C THR A 95 6.84 24.28 -1.62
N GLU A 96 7.68 25.31 -1.79
CA GLU A 96 7.23 26.69 -1.86
C GLU A 96 6.26 26.95 -3.00
N GLU A 97 6.29 26.12 -4.04
CA GLU A 97 5.43 26.22 -5.20
C GLU A 97 4.10 25.50 -5.02
N GLY A 98 3.85 24.94 -3.84
CA GLY A 98 2.61 24.20 -3.57
C GLY A 98 2.59 22.78 -4.06
N THR A 99 3.74 22.25 -4.50
CA THR A 99 3.87 20.85 -4.93
C THR A 99 4.17 19.98 -3.73
N LEU A 100 3.50 18.83 -3.64
CA LEU A 100 3.82 17.82 -2.63
C LEU A 100 4.82 16.83 -3.18
N GLN A 101 5.95 16.69 -2.51
CA GLN A 101 6.91 15.63 -2.81
C GLN A 101 6.58 14.45 -1.91
N LEU A 102 6.22 13.33 -2.52
CA LEU A 102 5.74 12.14 -1.85
C LEU A 102 6.75 11.02 -1.91
N GLN A 103 6.98 10.37 -0.77
CA GLN A 103 7.61 9.06 -0.70
C GLN A 103 6.61 8.12 -0.05
N ALA A 104 6.34 7.01 -0.72
CA ALA A 104 5.38 6.03 -0.23
C ALA A 104 5.97 4.63 -0.28
N GLU A 105 5.68 3.84 0.75
CA GLU A 105 6.02 2.42 0.79
C GLU A 105 4.80 1.64 1.23
N GLY A 106 4.46 0.60 0.46
CA GLY A 106 3.43 -0.33 0.86
C GLY A 106 4.06 -1.62 1.36
N SER A 107 3.53 -2.17 2.45
CA SER A 107 4.04 -3.40 3.02
C SER A 107 2.91 -4.30 3.48
N VAL A 108 3.21 -5.59 3.56
CA VAL A 108 2.31 -6.61 4.09
C VAL A 108 3.03 -7.37 5.18
N LYS A 109 2.26 -7.86 6.14
CA LYS A 109 2.78 -8.77 7.17
C LYS A 109 2.56 -10.18 6.68
N LYS A 110 3.66 -10.93 6.50
CA LYS A 110 3.61 -12.35 6.17
C LYS A 110 4.05 -13.16 7.38
N GLU A 111 3.23 -14.14 7.72
CA GLU A 111 3.60 -15.12 8.74
C GLU A 111 4.44 -16.19 8.06
N ALA A 112 5.66 -16.37 8.57
CA ALA A 112 6.52 -17.44 8.15
C ALA A 112 6.65 -18.44 9.29
N VAL A 113 6.41 -19.72 8.98
CA VAL A 113 6.64 -20.80 9.94
C VAL A 113 8.04 -21.33 9.69
N LYS A 114 8.94 -21.12 10.66
CA LYS A 114 10.25 -21.76 10.63
C LYS A 114 10.18 -23.10 11.38
N LYS A 115 10.43 -24.17 10.64
CA LYS A 115 10.58 -25.50 11.23
C LYS A 115 12.07 -25.76 11.46
N SER A 116 12.46 -25.88 12.73
CA SER A 116 13.80 -26.30 13.07
C SER A 116 13.72 -27.62 13.83
N THR A 117 14.54 -28.58 13.44
CA THR A 117 14.64 -29.88 14.11
C THR A 117 15.87 -29.86 14.98
N VAL A 118 15.69 -29.99 16.28
CA VAL A 118 16.79 -30.10 17.25
C VAL A 118 16.67 -31.45 17.92
N LYS A 119 17.64 -32.34 17.61
CA LYS A 119 17.67 -33.74 18.07
C LYS A 119 16.38 -34.47 17.71
N GLU A 120 15.50 -34.81 18.43
CA GLU A 120 14.30 -35.58 18.11
C GLU A 120 13.01 -34.77 18.17
N SER A 121 13.09 -33.44 18.32
CA SER A 121 11.91 -32.60 18.39
C SER A 121 11.90 -31.54 17.30
N THR A 122 10.72 -31.30 16.72
CA THR A 122 10.50 -30.26 15.75
C THR A 122 9.88 -29.05 16.46
N VAL A 123 10.55 -27.91 16.38
CA VAL A 123 10.04 -26.66 16.94
C VAL A 123 9.55 -25.79 15.80
N GLU A 124 8.28 -25.37 15.89
CA GLU A 124 7.70 -24.42 14.93
C GLU A 124 7.71 -23.02 15.56
N GLU A 125 8.40 -22.10 14.91
CA GLU A 125 8.39 -20.69 15.31
C GLU A 125 7.62 -19.89 14.27
N ASN A 126 6.58 -19.18 14.70
CA ASN A 126 5.87 -18.23 13.88
C ASN A 126 6.59 -16.89 13.93
N THR A 127 7.18 -16.49 12.81
CA THR A 127 7.79 -15.16 12.67
C THR A 127 6.95 -14.31 11.75
N VAL A 128 6.64 -13.08 12.18
CA VAL A 128 5.94 -12.09 11.35
C VAL A 128 7.00 -11.22 10.70
N LYS A 129 7.02 -11.22 9.36
CA LYS A 129 7.91 -10.36 8.58
C LYS A 129 7.10 -9.33 7.82
N ASN A 130 7.57 -8.10 7.85
CA ASN A 130 7.04 -7.05 6.96
C ASN A 130 7.73 -7.19 5.61
N GLU A 131 6.93 -7.35 4.56
CA GLU A 131 7.42 -7.40 3.19
C GLU A 131 6.95 -6.17 2.43
N CYS A 132 7.89 -5.38 1.94
CA CYS A 132 7.58 -4.22 1.12
C CYS A 132 7.22 -4.66 -0.29
N PHE A 133 6.07 -4.24 -0.81
CA PHE A 133 5.62 -4.62 -2.15
C PHE A 133 5.69 -3.47 -3.16
N ILE A 134 5.75 -2.22 -2.68
CA ILE A 134 5.86 -1.06 -3.57
C ILE A 134 6.68 0.04 -2.90
N LYS A 135 7.51 0.72 -3.70
CA LYS A 135 8.19 1.95 -3.32
C LYS A 135 7.93 2.99 -4.38
N LEU A 136 7.45 4.14 -3.96
CA LEU A 136 7.05 5.21 -4.87
C LEU A 136 7.65 6.54 -4.43
N LYS A 137 8.19 7.29 -5.41
CA LYS A 137 8.55 8.69 -5.26
C LYS A 137 7.84 9.47 -6.35
N ALA A 138 7.05 10.44 -5.97
CA ALA A 138 6.21 11.17 -6.91
C ALA A 138 6.01 12.61 -6.46
N ALA A 139 5.60 13.45 -7.39
CA ALA A 139 5.17 14.81 -7.11
C ALA A 139 3.68 14.93 -7.43
N LEU A 140 2.96 15.58 -6.52
CA LEU A 140 1.52 15.82 -6.66
C LEU A 140 1.22 17.30 -6.54
N THR A 141 0.25 17.77 -7.33
CA THR A 141 -0.21 19.14 -7.24
C THR A 141 -1.72 19.17 -7.06
N PRO A 142 -2.27 20.21 -6.40
CA PRO A 142 -3.70 20.34 -6.27
C PRO A 142 -4.38 20.40 -7.65
N THR A 143 -5.51 19.71 -7.75
CA THR A 143 -6.34 19.77 -8.96
C THR A 143 -7.21 21.03 -8.88
N VAL A 144 -7.20 21.82 -9.92
CA VAL A 144 -7.97 23.04 -10.00
C VAL A 144 -9.42 22.74 -10.40
#